data_8cce9b9cd603ac7fe3a3bd800431e4e3
#
_entry.id   8cce9b9cd603ac7fe3a3bd800431e4e3
#
_cell.length_a   1.000
_cell.length_b   1.000
_cell.length_c   1.000
_cell.angle_alpha   90.00
_cell.angle_beta   90.00
_cell.angle_gamma   90.00
#
_symmetry.space_group_name_H-M   'P 1'
#
loop_
_entity.id
_entity.type
_entity.pdbx_description
1 polymer ?
#
loop_
_entity_poly.entity_id
_entity_poly.type
_entity_poly.pdbx_seq_one_letter_code
_entity_poly.pdbx_strand_id
1 'polypeptide(L)'
;MLPIFLDVHKVPFSEDNLRELCKSPPDEFGVTHVNLFYNKEASVCFCLLQAPDVEAVENHHKKANIECEWITEVTNIVNEAFRMNQLKH
;
A
#
# COMPACT_ATOMS: atom_id res chain seq x y z
N MET A 1 -9.00 11.24 9.79
CA MET A 1 -8.45 10.02 9.16
C MET A 1 -7.61 10.41 7.96
N LEU A 2 -6.43 9.85 7.83
CA LEU A 2 -5.55 10.16 6.70
C LEU A 2 -6.09 9.55 5.41
N PRO A 3 -5.86 10.23 4.27
CA PRO A 3 -6.20 9.66 2.97
C PRO A 3 -5.51 8.32 2.70
N ILE A 4 -6.12 7.53 1.84
CA ILE A 4 -5.59 6.24 1.43
C ILE A 4 -5.22 6.31 -0.04
N PHE A 5 -4.04 5.79 -0.37
CA PHE A 5 -3.53 5.80 -1.74
C PHE A 5 -3.24 4.38 -2.19
N LEU A 6 -3.56 4.09 -3.44
CA LEU A 6 -3.20 2.84 -4.09
C LEU A 6 -2.11 3.13 -5.10
N ASP A 7 -1.00 2.37 -5.04
CA ASP A 7 0.06 2.50 -6.01
C ASP A 7 0.46 1.16 -6.60
N VAL A 8 1.15 1.19 -7.71
CA VAL A 8 1.55 0.00 -8.46
C VAL A 8 3.02 0.05 -8.78
N HIS A 9 3.72 -1.03 -8.48
CA HIS A 9 5.15 -1.20 -8.78
C HIS A 9 5.39 -2.45 -9.58
N LYS A 10 6.37 -2.40 -10.48
CA LYS A 10 6.87 -3.56 -11.20
C LYS A 10 8.30 -3.79 -10.76
N VAL A 11 8.48 -4.46 -9.64
CA VAL A 11 9.82 -4.71 -9.09
C VAL A 11 9.93 -6.14 -8.57
N PRO A 12 11.12 -6.70 -8.63
CA PRO A 12 11.35 -8.05 -8.06
C PRO A 12 11.48 -7.98 -6.54
N PHE A 13 10.34 -7.93 -5.84
CA PHE A 13 10.33 -8.01 -4.39
C PHE A 13 10.25 -9.47 -3.96
N SER A 14 10.92 -9.82 -2.89
CA SER A 14 10.68 -11.09 -2.23
C SER A 14 9.44 -10.96 -1.34
N GLU A 15 8.74 -12.08 -1.12
CA GLU A 15 7.58 -12.08 -0.24
C GLU A 15 7.94 -11.62 1.17
N ASP A 16 9.11 -12.04 1.67
CA ASP A 16 9.56 -11.65 3.00
C ASP A 16 9.76 -10.15 3.12
N ASN A 17 10.34 -9.52 2.10
CA ASN A 17 10.51 -8.07 2.09
C ASN A 17 9.17 -7.35 2.12
N LEU A 18 8.18 -7.85 1.37
CA LEU A 18 6.84 -7.25 1.34
C LEU A 18 6.16 -7.38 2.70
N ARG A 19 6.29 -8.52 3.37
CA ARG A 19 5.75 -8.72 4.70
C ARG A 19 6.36 -7.76 5.71
N GLU A 20 7.66 -7.54 5.63
CA GLU A 20 8.35 -6.60 6.52
C GLU A 20 7.90 -5.17 6.29
N LEU A 21 7.64 -4.77 5.04
CA LEU A 21 7.11 -3.45 4.74
C LEU A 21 5.77 -3.21 5.42
N CYS A 22 4.90 -4.22 5.43
CA CYS A 22 3.58 -4.10 6.08
C CYS A 22 3.66 -3.96 7.59
N LYS A 23 4.76 -4.42 8.20
CA LYS A 23 4.96 -4.32 9.64
C LYS A 23 5.67 -3.04 10.06
N SER A 24 6.22 -2.30 9.10
CA SER A 24 7.00 -1.11 9.40
C SER A 24 6.14 0.01 9.97
N PRO A 25 6.66 0.78 10.94
CA PRO A 25 5.96 1.96 11.43
C PRO A 25 5.90 3.03 10.35
N PRO A 26 5.07 4.08 10.53
CA PRO A 26 5.07 5.20 9.59
C PRO A 26 6.48 5.76 9.40
N ASP A 27 6.81 6.13 8.17
CA ASP A 27 8.12 6.71 7.90
C ASP A 27 8.13 8.22 8.22
N GLU A 28 9.25 8.89 7.89
CA GLU A 28 9.41 10.31 8.17
C GLU A 28 8.42 11.21 7.42
N PHE A 29 7.81 10.69 6.34
CA PHE A 29 6.79 11.41 5.57
C PHE A 29 5.37 11.10 6.04
N GLY A 30 5.23 10.24 7.04
CA GLY A 30 3.94 9.84 7.56
C GLY A 30 3.22 8.78 6.74
N VAL A 31 3.98 8.02 5.94
CA VAL A 31 3.42 6.95 5.10
C VAL A 31 3.41 5.63 5.85
N THR A 32 2.25 4.98 5.90
CA THR A 32 2.07 3.69 6.53
C THR A 32 1.55 2.69 5.49
N HIS A 33 2.15 1.52 5.44
CA HIS A 33 1.66 0.43 4.58
C HIS A 33 0.45 -0.23 5.25
N VAL A 34 -0.71 -0.09 4.62
CA VAL A 34 -1.95 -0.67 5.14
C VAL A 34 -2.07 -2.12 4.69
N ASN A 35 -1.81 -2.37 3.41
CA ASN A 35 -1.88 -3.71 2.84
C ASN A 35 -1.08 -3.76 1.54
N LEU A 36 -0.77 -4.98 1.13
CA LEU A 36 -0.02 -5.25 -0.08
C LEU A 36 -0.63 -6.43 -0.80
N PHE A 37 -0.75 -6.31 -2.11
CA PHE A 37 -1.20 -7.41 -2.96
C PHE A 37 -0.17 -7.58 -4.06
N TYR A 38 0.27 -8.81 -4.33
CA TYR A 38 1.28 -9.00 -5.37
C TYR A 38 1.00 -10.24 -6.20
N ASN A 39 1.49 -10.19 -7.43
CA ASN A 39 1.50 -11.34 -8.33
C ASN A 39 2.94 -11.57 -8.74
N LYS A 40 3.49 -12.68 -8.27
CA LYS A 40 4.90 -13.01 -8.50
C LYS A 40 5.20 -13.24 -9.99
N GLU A 41 4.30 -13.93 -10.68
CA GLU A 41 4.50 -14.25 -12.09
C GLU A 41 4.45 -13.00 -12.97
N ALA A 42 3.55 -12.08 -12.66
CA ALA A 42 3.44 -10.82 -13.39
C ALA A 42 4.45 -9.77 -12.91
N SER A 43 5.17 -10.03 -11.84
CA SER A 43 6.14 -9.11 -11.22
C SER A 43 5.50 -7.76 -10.89
N VAL A 44 4.29 -7.79 -10.34
CA VAL A 44 3.56 -6.58 -10.00
C VAL A 44 3.13 -6.60 -8.54
N CYS A 45 3.25 -5.44 -7.89
CA CYS A 45 2.85 -5.25 -6.50
C CYS A 45 1.92 -4.05 -6.41
N PHE A 46 0.81 -4.22 -5.71
CA PHE A 46 -0.15 -3.17 -5.42
C PHE A 46 -0.03 -2.82 -3.94
N CYS A 47 0.29 -1.57 -3.66
CA CYS A 47 0.45 -1.10 -2.28
C CYS A 47 -0.72 -0.21 -1.89
N LEU A 48 -1.34 -0.52 -0.76
CA LEU A 48 -2.36 0.34 -0.16
C LEU A 48 -1.70 1.07 0.99
N LEU A 49 -1.61 2.40 0.86
CA LEU A 49 -0.88 3.24 1.79
C LEU A 49 -1.79 4.28 2.43
N GLN A 50 -1.49 4.63 3.67
CA GLN A 50 -2.11 5.77 4.33
C GLN A 50 -1.06 6.86 4.45
N ALA A 51 -1.39 8.09 4.03
CA ALA A 51 -0.44 9.19 4.01
C ALA A 51 -1.17 10.53 4.08
N PRO A 52 -0.49 11.61 4.51
CA PRO A 52 -1.11 12.93 4.55
C PRO A 52 -1.54 13.45 3.18
N ASP A 53 -0.76 13.19 2.14
CA ASP A 53 -1.03 13.64 0.78
C ASP A 53 -0.23 12.81 -0.23
N VAL A 54 -0.47 13.04 -1.51
CA VAL A 54 0.22 12.31 -2.58
C VAL A 54 1.71 12.63 -2.61
N GLU A 55 2.09 13.85 -2.26
CA GLU A 55 3.49 14.24 -2.24
C GLU A 55 4.29 13.42 -1.22
N ALA A 56 3.69 13.11 -0.07
CA ALA A 56 4.32 12.24 0.92
C ALA A 56 4.61 10.86 0.35
N VAL A 57 3.67 10.30 -0.41
CA VAL A 57 3.83 9.00 -1.07
C VAL A 57 4.95 9.06 -2.10
N GLU A 58 4.99 10.12 -2.90
CA GLU A 58 6.05 10.30 -3.90
C GLU A 58 7.43 10.40 -3.26
N ASN A 59 7.54 11.15 -2.16
CA ASN A 59 8.80 11.29 -1.44
C ASN A 59 9.25 9.97 -0.82
N HIS A 60 8.29 9.19 -0.30
CA HIS A 60 8.55 7.86 0.23
C HIS A 60 9.18 6.95 -0.83
N HIS A 61 8.65 6.99 -2.06
CA HIS A 61 9.19 6.19 -3.16
C HIS A 61 10.58 6.68 -3.58
N LYS A 62 10.79 7.99 -3.66
CA LYS A 62 12.09 8.55 -4.02
C LYS A 62 13.17 8.15 -3.03
N LYS A 63 12.86 8.20 -1.73
CA LYS A 63 13.79 7.81 -0.69
C LYS A 63 14.17 6.33 -0.80
N ALA A 64 13.22 5.48 -1.12
CA ALA A 64 13.44 4.05 -1.27
C ALA A 64 14.03 3.69 -2.63
N ASN A 65 14.19 4.68 -3.51
CA ASN A 65 14.66 4.49 -4.90
C ASN A 65 13.79 3.47 -5.64
N ILE A 66 12.49 3.56 -5.44
CA ILE A 66 11.50 2.69 -6.08
C ILE A 66 10.75 3.50 -7.13
N GLU A 67 10.71 2.99 -8.36
CA GLU A 67 9.93 3.59 -9.42
C GLU A 67 8.48 3.15 -9.29
N CYS A 68 7.58 4.13 -9.26
CA CYS A 68 6.15 3.89 -9.13
C CYS A 68 5.45 4.10 -10.48
N GLU A 69 4.68 3.10 -10.93
CA GLU A 69 3.96 3.20 -12.20
C GLU A 69 2.86 4.25 -12.14
N TRP A 70 2.09 4.25 -11.06
CA TRP A 70 1.10 5.29 -10.79
C TRP A 70 0.63 5.23 -9.35
N ILE A 71 0.05 6.36 -8.91
CA ILE A 71 -0.49 6.52 -7.57
C ILE A 71 -1.88 7.18 -7.72
N THR A 72 -2.86 6.71 -6.99
CA THR A 72 -4.17 7.35 -6.96
C THR A 72 -4.75 7.31 -5.56
N GLU A 73 -5.44 8.38 -5.19
CA GLU A 73 -6.20 8.38 -3.94
C GLU A 73 -7.44 7.51 -4.12
N VAL A 74 -7.74 6.68 -3.13
CA VAL A 74 -8.88 5.76 -3.20
C VAL A 74 -9.76 5.91 -1.96
N THR A 75 -11.02 5.56 -2.11
CA THR A 75 -11.97 5.51 -1.00
C THR A 75 -12.34 4.06 -0.76
N ASN A 76 -12.27 3.66 0.50
CA ASN A 76 -12.65 2.29 0.87
C ASN A 76 -14.17 2.21 1.00
N ILE A 77 -14.79 1.43 0.13
CA ILE A 77 -16.23 1.16 0.20
C ILE A 77 -16.41 -0.27 0.68
N VAL A 78 -16.84 -0.42 1.92
CA VAL A 78 -16.97 -1.74 2.54
C VAL A 78 -18.29 -2.39 2.13
N ASN A 79 -18.19 -3.66 1.67
CA ASN A 79 -19.38 -4.47 1.41
C ASN A 79 -19.94 -4.93 2.76
N GLU A 80 -21.15 -4.48 3.08
CA GLU A 80 -21.77 -4.77 4.38
C GLU A 80 -21.98 -6.27 4.62
N ALA A 81 -22.36 -7.02 3.60
CA ALA A 81 -22.55 -8.45 3.73
C ALA A 81 -21.23 -9.17 4.06
N PHE A 82 -20.17 -8.80 3.35
CA PHE A 82 -18.84 -9.34 3.61
C PHE A 82 -18.36 -8.99 5.02
N ARG A 83 -18.56 -7.74 5.42
CA ARG A 83 -18.17 -7.27 6.74
C ARG A 83 -18.89 -8.03 7.86
N MET A 84 -20.19 -8.30 7.70
CA MET A 84 -20.94 -9.05 8.67
C MET A 84 -20.47 -10.49 8.79
N ASN A 85 -20.08 -11.10 7.68
CA ASN A 85 -19.50 -12.45 7.69
C ASN A 85 -18.19 -12.48 8.45
N GLN A 86 -17.38 -11.45 8.30
CA GLN A 86 -16.10 -11.31 9.02
C GLN A 86 -16.34 -11.20 10.52
N LEU A 87 -17.37 -10.48 10.94
CA LEU A 87 -17.67 -10.27 12.35
C LEU A 87 -18.23 -11.50 13.06
N LYS A 88 -18.70 -12.48 12.30
CA LYS A 88 -19.23 -13.73 12.86
C LYS A 88 -18.15 -14.72 13.26
N HIS A 89 -16.93 -14.47 12.89
CA HIS A 89 -15.79 -15.30 13.28
C HIS A 89 -15.08 -14.76 14.53
#